data_12d0e7437d08dca31ed23172bb1172c2
#
_entry.id   12d0e7437d08dca31ed23172bb1172c2
#
_cell.length_a   1.000
_cell.length_b   1.000
_cell.length_c   1.000
_cell.angle_alpha   90.00
_cell.angle_beta   90.00
_cell.angle_gamma   90.00
#
_symmetry.space_group_name_H-M   'P 1'
#
loop_
_entity.id
_entity.type
_entity.pdbx_description
1 polymer ?
#
loop_
_entity_poly.entity_id
_entity_poly.type
_entity_poly.pdbx_seq_one_letter_code
_entity_poly.pdbx_strand_id
1 'polypeptide(L)'
;NTDQVVAVAFEYTHGGQTYQVGEFAGDRTNVSEALFVKSLKNTSNSPSQGNWNLMMKNVYRLGDTVEKERFRLDVKYQSDTTGVYLSYIPEEQVKKQTIIKLLGADRLDNNNRPNSNGYFDYVEGYTVSNGRVFFPEPEPFGRDLYRLLVAKGVPSAVAQKYVFNELYDNTRTAAKQMAEKDKYNLVGQFRGSS
;
A
#
# COMPACT_ATOMS: atom_id res chain seq x y z
N ASN A 1 -2.80 9.71 -17.77
CA ASN A 1 -1.79 9.63 -18.80
C ASN A 1 -0.41 9.65 -18.17
N THR A 2 0.51 8.78 -18.62
CA THR A 2 1.88 8.64 -18.05
C THR A 2 2.71 9.90 -18.24
N ASP A 3 2.45 10.65 -19.31
CA ASP A 3 3.26 11.79 -19.76
C ASP A 3 2.77 13.14 -19.21
N GLN A 4 1.83 13.13 -18.27
CA GLN A 4 1.31 14.35 -17.67
C GLN A 4 1.96 14.62 -16.33
N VAL A 5 2.41 15.86 -16.13
CA VAL A 5 2.75 16.42 -14.83
C VAL A 5 1.48 16.92 -14.16
N VAL A 6 1.34 16.66 -12.88
CA VAL A 6 0.23 17.18 -12.05
C VAL A 6 0.81 17.94 -10.87
N ALA A 7 0.35 19.17 -10.71
CA ALA A 7 0.73 20.01 -9.57
C ALA A 7 -0.50 20.73 -9.05
N VAL A 8 -0.47 21.14 -7.78
CA VAL A 8 -1.56 21.83 -7.10
C VAL A 8 -1.08 23.05 -6.34
N ALA A 9 -1.95 24.03 -6.23
CA ALA A 9 -1.94 25.06 -5.21
C ALA A 9 -3.29 25.05 -4.53
N PHE A 10 -3.35 25.24 -3.21
CA PHE A 10 -4.58 25.21 -2.44
C PHE A 10 -4.47 26.04 -1.15
N GLU A 11 -5.61 26.39 -0.62
CA GLU A 11 -5.75 27.05 0.67
C GLU A 11 -6.53 26.14 1.63
N TYR A 12 -6.17 26.12 2.89
CA TYR A 12 -6.89 25.38 3.92
C TYR A 12 -6.91 26.16 5.24
N THR A 13 -7.93 25.90 6.05
CA THR A 13 -8.07 26.50 7.38
C THR A 13 -7.85 25.46 8.47
N HIS A 14 -6.99 25.77 9.41
CA HIS A 14 -6.73 24.95 10.60
C HIS A 14 -6.60 25.83 11.84
N GLY A 15 -7.30 25.48 12.93
CA GLY A 15 -7.26 26.23 14.18
C GLY A 15 -7.71 27.70 14.05
N GLY A 16 -8.59 28.01 13.09
CA GLY A 16 -9.07 29.36 12.82
C GLY A 16 -8.10 30.23 12.01
N GLN A 17 -6.99 29.67 11.56
CA GLN A 17 -6.01 30.33 10.67
C GLN A 17 -6.06 29.72 9.27
N THR A 18 -5.90 30.57 8.26
CA THR A 18 -5.84 30.17 6.86
C THR A 18 -4.40 30.04 6.41
N TYR A 19 -4.11 28.95 5.70
CA TYR A 19 -2.79 28.60 5.18
C TYR A 19 -2.87 28.40 3.68
N GLN A 20 -1.97 29.03 2.94
CA GLN A 20 -1.84 28.84 1.49
C GLN A 20 -0.64 27.94 1.18
N VAL A 21 -0.84 27.00 0.29
CA VAL A 21 0.20 26.09 -0.22
C VAL A 21 0.29 26.25 -1.72
N GLY A 22 1.43 26.75 -2.18
CA GLY A 22 1.64 27.15 -3.57
C GLY A 22 1.10 28.54 -3.88
N GLU A 23 1.24 28.99 -5.11
CA GLU A 23 0.80 30.28 -5.61
C GLU A 23 -0.35 30.13 -6.58
N PHE A 24 -1.36 31.00 -6.48
CA PHE A 24 -2.48 31.05 -7.43
C PHE A 24 -2.16 31.96 -8.60
N ALA A 25 -2.61 31.57 -9.79
CA ALA A 25 -2.41 32.37 -11.00
C ALA A 25 -3.04 33.78 -10.92
N GLY A 26 -4.13 33.93 -10.12
CA GLY A 26 -4.83 35.20 -9.92
C GLY A 26 -4.10 36.20 -9.03
N ASP A 27 -3.13 35.75 -8.26
CA ASP A 27 -2.37 36.61 -7.31
C ASP A 27 -1.23 37.39 -7.99
N ARG A 28 -1.10 37.28 -9.31
CA ARG A 28 0.04 37.81 -10.06
C ARG A 28 -0.25 39.09 -10.76
N THR A 29 0.74 39.95 -10.69
CA THR A 29 0.83 41.17 -11.50
C THR A 29 1.53 40.98 -12.84
N ASN A 30 2.33 39.89 -12.98
CA ASN A 30 3.11 39.62 -14.18
C ASN A 30 2.99 38.15 -14.62
N VAL A 31 2.42 37.91 -15.80
CA VAL A 31 2.12 36.57 -16.36
C VAL A 31 3.38 35.77 -16.72
N SER A 32 4.54 36.41 -16.85
CA SER A 32 5.80 35.75 -17.25
C SER A 32 6.59 35.13 -16.11
N GLU A 33 6.21 35.35 -14.86
CA GLU A 33 6.89 34.77 -13.70
C GLU A 33 6.46 33.30 -13.46
N ALA A 34 7.44 32.43 -13.06
CA ALA A 34 7.15 31.04 -12.77
C ALA A 34 6.32 30.88 -11.48
N LEU A 35 5.27 30.07 -11.44
CA LEU A 35 4.46 29.77 -10.23
C LEU A 35 5.15 28.72 -9.37
N PHE A 36 5.20 28.96 -8.06
CA PHE A 36 5.53 27.92 -7.11
C PHE A 36 4.29 27.08 -6.81
N VAL A 37 4.32 25.80 -7.20
CA VAL A 37 3.23 24.84 -6.96
C VAL A 37 3.77 23.54 -6.40
N LYS A 38 2.94 22.77 -5.70
CA LYS A 38 3.31 21.44 -5.19
C LYS A 38 3.14 20.38 -6.26
N SER A 39 4.21 19.71 -6.64
CA SER A 39 4.16 18.59 -7.58
C SER A 39 3.53 17.37 -6.93
N LEU A 40 2.49 16.80 -7.54
CA LEU A 40 1.87 15.55 -7.15
C LEU A 40 2.33 14.37 -8.03
N LYS A 41 2.62 14.65 -9.29
CA LYS A 41 3.07 13.65 -10.26
C LYS A 41 4.05 14.27 -11.25
N ASN A 42 5.11 13.54 -11.56
CA ASN A 42 6.06 13.88 -12.59
C ASN A 42 6.07 12.80 -13.68
N THR A 43 6.69 13.07 -14.82
CA THR A 43 6.90 12.13 -15.93
C THR A 43 7.90 11.03 -15.58
N SER A 44 8.86 11.31 -14.70
CA SER A 44 9.78 10.31 -14.15
C SER A 44 9.52 10.06 -12.67
N ASN A 45 9.50 8.78 -12.28
CA ASN A 45 9.39 8.35 -10.90
C ASN A 45 10.75 7.81 -10.43
N SER A 46 11.41 8.56 -9.55
CA SER A 46 12.68 8.17 -8.94
C SER A 46 12.59 8.26 -7.41
N PRO A 47 13.19 7.31 -6.69
CA PRO A 47 13.27 7.36 -5.22
C PRO A 47 13.92 8.63 -4.67
N SER A 48 14.76 9.30 -5.46
CA SER A 48 15.41 10.56 -5.09
C SER A 48 14.50 11.79 -5.20
N GLN A 49 13.32 11.65 -5.80
CA GLN A 49 12.37 12.76 -5.98
C GLN A 49 11.35 12.80 -4.85
N GLY A 50 11.02 14.00 -4.36
CA GLY A 50 10.07 14.19 -3.25
C GLY A 50 8.67 13.61 -3.50
N ASN A 51 8.23 13.56 -4.77
CA ASN A 51 6.94 12.97 -5.15
C ASN A 51 6.91 11.42 -5.12
N TRP A 52 8.06 10.74 -4.96
CA TRP A 52 8.12 9.30 -4.74
C TRP A 52 7.24 8.84 -3.58
N ASN A 53 7.22 9.60 -2.49
CA ASN A 53 6.43 9.28 -1.31
C ASN A 53 4.91 9.46 -1.51
N LEU A 54 4.50 10.15 -2.59
CA LEU A 54 3.09 10.33 -2.93
C LEU A 54 2.52 9.18 -3.77
N MET A 55 3.36 8.28 -4.28
CA MET A 55 2.90 7.11 -5.02
C MET A 55 2.14 6.15 -4.11
N MET A 56 1.04 5.62 -4.62
CA MET A 56 0.33 4.49 -4.01
C MET A 56 1.19 3.24 -4.17
N LYS A 57 1.74 2.73 -3.06
CA LYS A 57 2.63 1.56 -3.02
C LYS A 57 1.95 0.32 -2.46
N ASN A 58 0.67 0.44 -2.09
CA ASN A 58 -0.19 -0.59 -1.55
C ASN A 58 -1.06 -1.28 -2.62
N VAL A 59 -0.72 -1.13 -3.89
CA VAL A 59 -1.48 -1.61 -5.03
C VAL A 59 -0.71 -2.74 -5.73
N TYR A 60 -1.33 -3.92 -5.82
CA TYR A 60 -0.72 -5.10 -6.42
C TYR A 60 -1.60 -5.63 -7.55
N ARG A 61 -0.99 -5.89 -8.71
CA ARG A 61 -1.69 -6.46 -9.86
C ARG A 61 -1.80 -7.97 -9.70
N LEU A 62 -3.03 -8.48 -9.83
CA LEU A 62 -3.34 -9.92 -9.84
C LEU A 62 -3.54 -10.45 -11.28
N GLY A 63 -4.17 -9.65 -12.14
CA GLY A 63 -4.50 -10.03 -13.51
C GLY A 63 -5.04 -8.84 -14.31
N ASP A 64 -5.72 -9.11 -15.41
CA ASP A 64 -6.37 -8.05 -16.19
C ASP A 64 -7.78 -7.76 -15.66
N THR A 65 -8.50 -8.81 -15.31
CA THR A 65 -9.83 -8.74 -14.67
C THR A 65 -9.84 -9.67 -13.46
N VAL A 66 -10.48 -9.23 -12.38
CA VAL A 66 -10.67 -10.01 -11.16
C VAL A 66 -12.13 -9.90 -10.76
N GLU A 67 -12.88 -10.98 -10.91
CA GLU A 67 -14.29 -11.02 -10.57
C GLU A 67 -14.50 -11.43 -9.11
N LYS A 68 -15.57 -10.93 -8.48
CA LYS A 68 -15.95 -11.27 -7.10
C LYS A 68 -16.25 -12.77 -6.95
N GLU A 69 -16.80 -13.37 -7.99
CA GLU A 69 -17.12 -14.79 -7.98
C GLU A 69 -15.86 -15.64 -7.78
N ARG A 70 -15.87 -16.50 -6.77
CA ARG A 70 -14.72 -17.33 -6.38
C ARG A 70 -13.45 -16.59 -5.98
N PHE A 71 -13.54 -15.28 -5.76
CA PHE A 71 -12.39 -14.54 -5.27
C PHE A 71 -11.99 -15.03 -3.88
N ARG A 72 -10.75 -15.46 -3.75
CA ARG A 72 -10.09 -15.85 -2.50
C ARG A 72 -8.66 -15.39 -2.59
N LEU A 73 -8.26 -14.49 -1.74
CA LEU A 73 -6.88 -13.99 -1.67
C LEU A 73 -6.41 -14.06 -0.23
N ASP A 74 -5.22 -14.58 -0.03
CA ASP A 74 -4.51 -14.64 1.24
C ASP A 74 -3.07 -14.14 1.04
N VAL A 75 -2.43 -13.77 2.14
CA VAL A 75 -1.02 -13.40 2.18
C VAL A 75 -0.28 -14.47 2.96
N LYS A 76 0.77 -15.01 2.35
CA LYS A 76 1.65 -15.99 2.97
C LYS A 76 3.02 -15.38 3.27
N TYR A 77 3.55 -15.69 4.44
CA TYR A 77 4.91 -15.41 4.84
C TYR A 77 5.76 -16.67 4.77
N GLN A 78 6.89 -16.62 4.12
CA GLN A 78 7.86 -17.72 4.10
C GLN A 78 8.72 -17.68 5.36
N SER A 79 8.60 -18.69 6.20
CA SER A 79 9.37 -18.79 7.45
C SER A 79 10.86 -19.00 7.16
N ASP A 80 11.71 -18.18 7.75
CA ASP A 80 13.17 -18.31 7.67
C ASP A 80 13.70 -19.61 8.26
N THR A 81 13.02 -20.12 9.29
CA THR A 81 13.47 -21.30 10.01
C THR A 81 13.11 -22.60 9.28
N THR A 82 11.94 -22.65 8.66
CA THR A 82 11.39 -23.89 8.09
C THR A 82 11.22 -23.84 6.57
N GLY A 83 11.27 -22.65 5.95
CA GLY A 83 10.94 -22.43 4.54
C GLY A 83 9.46 -22.59 4.20
N VAL A 84 8.61 -22.92 5.18
CA VAL A 84 7.18 -23.16 4.98
C VAL A 84 6.44 -21.84 4.88
N TYR A 85 5.42 -21.80 4.02
CA TYR A 85 4.54 -20.64 3.87
C TYR A 85 3.41 -20.66 4.90
N LEU A 86 3.36 -19.62 5.73
CA LEU A 86 2.40 -19.44 6.81
C LEU A 86 1.44 -18.30 6.50
N SER A 87 0.16 -18.44 6.84
CA SER A 87 -0.83 -17.35 6.76
C SER A 87 -0.72 -16.36 7.92
N TYR A 88 0.21 -16.55 8.83
CA TYR A 88 0.38 -15.76 10.05
C TYR A 88 1.87 -15.49 10.30
N ILE A 89 2.15 -14.45 11.08
CA ILE A 89 3.50 -14.17 11.59
C ILE A 89 3.72 -15.08 12.82
N PRO A 90 4.80 -15.88 12.86
CA PRO A 90 5.02 -16.88 13.92
C PRO A 90 5.55 -16.28 15.25
N GLU A 91 4.92 -15.20 15.71
CA GLU A 91 5.20 -14.55 16.98
C GLU A 91 4.00 -14.69 17.91
N GLU A 92 4.24 -14.99 19.20
CA GLU A 92 3.20 -15.30 20.19
C GLU A 92 2.09 -14.24 20.26
N GLN A 93 2.45 -12.98 20.10
CA GLN A 93 1.53 -11.85 20.19
C GLN A 93 0.52 -11.78 19.03
N VAL A 94 0.88 -12.34 17.88
CA VAL A 94 0.10 -12.18 16.63
C VAL A 94 -0.21 -13.50 15.90
N LYS A 95 0.38 -14.64 16.28
CA LYS A 95 0.23 -15.92 15.56
C LYS A 95 -1.22 -16.46 15.48
N LYS A 96 -2.13 -15.95 16.33
CA LYS A 96 -3.54 -16.36 16.35
C LYS A 96 -4.40 -15.67 15.29
N GLN A 97 -3.85 -14.75 14.54
CA GLN A 97 -4.54 -14.04 13.44
C GLN A 97 -3.77 -14.16 12.14
N THR A 98 -4.49 -14.09 11.03
CA THR A 98 -3.88 -14.09 9.70
C THR A 98 -3.18 -12.75 9.41
N ILE A 99 -2.23 -12.75 8.48
CA ILE A 99 -1.54 -11.53 8.03
C ILE A 99 -2.54 -10.54 7.42
N ILE A 100 -3.48 -11.00 6.60
CA ILE A 100 -4.50 -10.14 6.01
C ILE A 100 -5.39 -9.49 7.07
N LYS A 101 -5.71 -10.20 8.16
CA LYS A 101 -6.46 -9.63 9.28
C LYS A 101 -5.62 -8.62 10.05
N LEU A 102 -4.34 -8.90 10.28
CA LEU A 102 -3.40 -7.98 10.91
C LEU A 102 -3.28 -6.67 10.09
N LEU A 103 -3.22 -6.78 8.77
CA LEU A 103 -3.17 -5.64 7.83
C LEU A 103 -4.51 -4.93 7.62
N GLY A 104 -5.58 -5.38 8.28
CA GLY A 104 -6.90 -4.80 8.17
C GLY A 104 -7.61 -5.06 6.84
N ALA A 105 -7.17 -6.06 6.08
CA ALA A 105 -7.73 -6.44 4.78
C ALA A 105 -8.73 -7.61 4.85
N ASP A 106 -9.07 -8.09 6.04
CA ASP A 106 -10.10 -9.10 6.33
C ASP A 106 -10.99 -8.59 7.46
N ARG A 107 -11.96 -7.75 7.12
CA ARG A 107 -12.93 -7.13 8.04
C ARG A 107 -14.37 -7.50 7.70
N LEU A 108 -14.60 -8.01 6.50
CA LEU A 108 -15.93 -8.23 5.92
C LEU A 108 -16.18 -9.71 5.62
N ASP A 109 -17.43 -10.08 5.62
CA ASP A 109 -17.89 -11.36 5.09
C ASP A 109 -18.15 -11.28 3.57
N ASN A 110 -18.57 -12.38 2.97
CA ASN A 110 -18.91 -12.46 1.54
C ASN A 110 -20.05 -11.52 1.11
N ASN A 111 -20.83 -11.01 2.07
CA ASN A 111 -21.95 -10.09 1.85
C ASN A 111 -21.57 -8.64 2.18
N ASN A 112 -20.27 -8.36 2.36
CA ASN A 112 -19.73 -7.06 2.77
C ASN A 112 -20.29 -6.56 4.12
N ARG A 113 -20.60 -7.46 5.05
CA ARG A 113 -20.98 -7.13 6.42
C ARG A 113 -19.77 -7.26 7.34
N PRO A 114 -19.71 -6.48 8.43
CA PRO A 114 -18.60 -6.56 9.39
C PRO A 114 -18.45 -7.93 10.03
N ASN A 115 -17.61 -8.77 9.47
CA ASN A 115 -17.24 -10.09 9.99
C ASN A 115 -16.08 -10.66 9.17
N SER A 116 -14.94 -10.97 9.80
CA SER A 116 -13.79 -11.59 9.11
C SER A 116 -14.16 -13.00 8.60
N ASN A 117 -13.74 -13.31 7.38
CA ASN A 117 -13.99 -14.61 6.74
C ASN A 117 -12.72 -15.39 6.40
N GLY A 118 -11.54 -14.85 6.74
CA GLY A 118 -10.24 -15.47 6.50
C GLY A 118 -9.64 -15.15 5.12
N TYR A 119 -10.28 -14.29 4.33
CA TYR A 119 -9.81 -13.88 3.01
C TYR A 119 -9.82 -12.38 2.87
N PHE A 120 -9.08 -11.87 1.90
CA PHE A 120 -9.03 -10.46 1.54
C PHE A 120 -10.42 -9.94 1.14
N ASP A 121 -10.82 -8.79 1.69
CA ASP A 121 -12.12 -8.18 1.44
C ASP A 121 -12.27 -7.75 -0.02
N TYR A 122 -13.31 -8.23 -0.69
CA TYR A 122 -13.65 -7.81 -2.05
C TYR A 122 -14.74 -6.75 -2.04
N VAL A 123 -14.35 -5.51 -2.26
CA VAL A 123 -15.26 -4.38 -2.47
C VAL A 123 -14.90 -3.72 -3.79
N GLU A 124 -15.77 -3.90 -4.81
CA GLU A 124 -15.57 -3.37 -6.16
C GLU A 124 -15.31 -1.88 -6.15
N GLY A 125 -14.27 -1.45 -6.86
CA GLY A 125 -13.86 -0.06 -6.94
C GLY A 125 -13.09 0.48 -5.74
N TYR A 126 -12.98 -0.28 -4.62
CA TYR A 126 -12.28 0.13 -3.39
C TYR A 126 -11.09 -0.78 -3.07
N THR A 127 -11.35 -2.04 -2.76
CA THR A 127 -10.28 -2.99 -2.43
C THR A 127 -9.83 -3.79 -3.63
N VAL A 128 -10.68 -3.92 -4.64
CA VAL A 128 -10.37 -4.57 -5.92
C VAL A 128 -10.88 -3.69 -7.06
N SER A 129 -10.03 -3.36 -8.02
CA SER A 129 -10.39 -2.60 -9.22
C SER A 129 -9.39 -2.85 -10.34
N ASN A 130 -9.89 -3.03 -11.57
CA ASN A 130 -9.08 -3.18 -12.79
C ASN A 130 -7.94 -4.21 -12.62
N GLY A 131 -8.25 -5.38 -12.09
CA GLY A 131 -7.29 -6.46 -11.89
C GLY A 131 -6.23 -6.21 -10.81
N ARG A 132 -6.46 -5.21 -9.94
CA ARG A 132 -5.56 -4.84 -8.84
C ARG A 132 -6.25 -4.93 -7.50
N VAL A 133 -5.48 -5.25 -6.48
CA VAL A 133 -5.89 -5.19 -5.07
C VAL A 133 -5.22 -4.01 -4.37
N PHE A 134 -5.95 -3.40 -3.46
CA PHE A 134 -5.56 -2.22 -2.70
C PHE A 134 -5.57 -2.57 -1.21
N PHE A 135 -4.41 -2.57 -0.60
CA PHE A 135 -4.30 -2.76 0.85
C PHE A 135 -4.69 -1.48 1.59
N PRO A 136 -5.28 -1.58 2.80
CA PRO A 136 -5.64 -0.41 3.59
C PRO A 136 -4.44 0.44 4.01
N GLU A 137 -3.31 -0.19 4.31
CA GLU A 137 -2.10 0.48 4.74
C GLU A 137 -1.19 0.81 3.53
N PRO A 138 -0.55 2.00 3.50
CA PRO A 138 0.31 2.40 2.38
C PRO A 138 1.53 1.50 2.14
N GLU A 139 2.12 0.97 3.22
CA GLU A 139 3.30 0.08 3.17
C GLU A 139 2.99 -1.23 3.92
N PRO A 140 2.11 -2.11 3.38
CA PRO A 140 1.59 -3.27 4.11
C PRO A 140 2.66 -4.30 4.50
N PHE A 141 3.80 -4.35 3.81
CA PHE A 141 4.92 -5.25 4.11
C PHE A 141 6.16 -4.51 4.62
N GLY A 142 6.03 -3.22 4.92
CA GLY A 142 7.11 -2.35 5.37
C GLY A 142 6.79 -1.69 6.71
N ARG A 143 6.92 -0.36 6.74
CA ARG A 143 6.77 0.46 7.96
C ARG A 143 5.42 0.29 8.65
N ASP A 144 4.34 0.10 7.90
CA ASP A 144 3.03 -0.12 8.49
C ASP A 144 2.92 -1.49 9.16
N LEU A 145 3.48 -2.54 8.57
CA LEU A 145 3.56 -3.85 9.22
C LEU A 145 4.38 -3.77 10.51
N TYR A 146 5.53 -3.08 10.48
CA TYR A 146 6.33 -2.85 11.68
C TYR A 146 5.51 -2.19 12.78
N ARG A 147 4.81 -1.09 12.46
CA ARG A 147 3.95 -0.36 13.40
C ARG A 147 2.86 -1.25 13.99
N LEU A 148 2.20 -2.05 13.15
CA LEU A 148 1.15 -2.98 13.58
C LEU A 148 1.68 -4.08 14.50
N LEU A 149 2.84 -4.67 14.20
CA LEU A 149 3.48 -5.69 15.02
C LEU A 149 3.87 -5.14 16.40
N VAL A 150 4.53 -3.98 16.44
CA VAL A 150 4.92 -3.32 17.69
C VAL A 150 3.70 -2.94 18.52
N ALA A 151 2.63 -2.43 17.90
CA ALA A 151 1.37 -2.10 18.56
C ALA A 151 0.69 -3.35 19.20
N LYS A 152 0.96 -4.54 18.68
CA LYS A 152 0.51 -5.83 19.25
C LYS A 152 1.47 -6.40 20.31
N GLY A 153 2.54 -5.69 20.64
CA GLY A 153 3.50 -6.09 21.66
C GLY A 153 4.67 -6.96 21.15
N VAL A 154 4.84 -7.08 19.82
CA VAL A 154 6.05 -7.72 19.27
C VAL A 154 7.24 -6.79 19.53
N PRO A 155 8.36 -7.30 20.10
CA PRO A 155 9.55 -6.48 20.33
C PRO A 155 10.08 -5.86 19.04
N SER A 156 10.51 -4.60 19.09
CA SER A 156 10.95 -3.83 17.91
C SER A 156 12.04 -4.54 17.09
N ALA A 157 13.02 -5.15 17.74
CA ALA A 157 14.10 -5.89 17.07
C ALA A 157 13.57 -7.15 16.35
N VAL A 158 12.50 -7.77 16.86
CA VAL A 158 11.85 -8.92 16.23
C VAL A 158 10.96 -8.45 15.08
N ALA A 159 10.15 -7.41 15.29
CA ALA A 159 9.28 -6.84 14.25
C ALA A 159 10.07 -6.43 13.01
N GLN A 160 11.29 -5.90 13.18
CA GLN A 160 12.17 -5.48 12.09
C GLN A 160 12.55 -6.63 11.14
N LYS A 161 12.56 -7.88 11.60
CA LYS A 161 12.88 -9.06 10.78
C LYS A 161 11.79 -9.41 9.76
N TYR A 162 10.56 -8.95 10.00
CA TYR A 162 9.39 -9.25 9.18
C TYR A 162 9.10 -8.19 8.13
N VAL A 163 9.83 -7.07 8.10
CA VAL A 163 9.53 -5.95 7.21
C VAL A 163 10.50 -5.84 6.05
N PHE A 164 9.97 -5.42 4.91
CA PHE A 164 10.71 -5.18 3.68
C PHE A 164 10.52 -3.71 3.26
N ASN A 165 11.18 -2.78 3.95
CA ASN A 165 11.09 -1.35 3.69
C ASN A 165 11.63 -0.98 2.32
N GLU A 166 12.66 -1.69 1.86
CA GLU A 166 13.31 -1.46 0.57
C GLU A 166 12.38 -1.70 -0.63
N LEU A 167 11.30 -2.47 -0.45
CA LEU A 167 10.23 -2.62 -1.44
C LEU A 167 9.60 -1.27 -1.80
N TYR A 168 9.53 -0.35 -0.83
CA TYR A 168 8.90 0.97 -0.95
C TYR A 168 9.90 2.10 -1.21
N ASP A 169 11.16 1.92 -0.84
CA ASP A 169 12.22 2.92 -0.93
C ASP A 169 13.00 2.85 -2.27
N ASN A 170 12.83 1.77 -3.02
CA ASN A 170 13.57 1.51 -4.25
C ASN A 170 12.64 1.32 -5.46
N THR A 171 13.22 1.38 -6.65
CA THR A 171 12.52 0.97 -7.86
C THR A 171 12.17 -0.53 -7.81
N ARG A 172 11.15 -0.93 -8.57
CA ARG A 172 10.76 -2.35 -8.67
C ARG A 172 11.93 -3.26 -9.06
N THR A 173 12.78 -2.81 -9.97
CA THR A 173 13.95 -3.58 -10.41
C THR A 173 14.96 -3.78 -9.29
N ALA A 174 15.28 -2.72 -8.54
CA ALA A 174 16.19 -2.81 -7.40
C ALA A 174 15.61 -3.67 -6.26
N ALA A 175 14.32 -3.51 -5.94
CA ALA A 175 13.66 -4.32 -4.91
C ALA A 175 13.65 -5.82 -5.25
N LYS A 176 13.48 -6.18 -6.53
CA LYS A 176 13.54 -7.59 -6.97
C LYS A 176 14.93 -8.23 -6.81
N GLN A 177 15.99 -7.44 -6.72
CA GLN A 177 17.35 -7.96 -6.48
C GLN A 177 17.58 -8.32 -5.01
N MET A 178 16.67 -7.96 -4.11
CA MET A 178 16.70 -8.25 -2.67
C MET A 178 15.79 -9.44 -2.34
N ALA A 179 15.94 -10.56 -3.09
CA ALA A 179 15.05 -11.71 -3.00
C ALA A 179 15.00 -12.34 -1.58
N GLU A 180 16.08 -12.21 -0.81
CA GLU A 180 16.16 -12.69 0.57
C GLU A 180 15.23 -11.95 1.54
N LYS A 181 14.78 -10.74 1.17
CA LYS A 181 13.81 -9.94 1.95
C LYS A 181 12.38 -10.10 1.46
N ASP A 182 12.18 -10.63 0.25
CA ASP A 182 10.87 -10.84 -0.36
C ASP A 182 10.29 -12.18 0.11
N LYS A 183 9.68 -12.17 1.28
CA LYS A 183 9.12 -13.35 1.96
C LYS A 183 7.61 -13.42 1.92
N TYR A 184 6.95 -12.45 1.30
CA TYR A 184 5.50 -12.37 1.21
C TYR A 184 5.00 -12.77 -0.16
N ASN A 185 4.02 -13.67 -0.18
CA ASN A 185 3.32 -14.08 -1.40
C ASN A 185 1.82 -13.82 -1.28
N LEU A 186 1.27 -13.22 -2.31
CA LEU A 186 -0.17 -13.15 -2.53
C LEU A 186 -0.60 -14.47 -3.19
N VAL A 187 -1.41 -15.25 -2.48
CA VAL A 187 -1.85 -16.58 -2.90
C VAL A 187 -3.37 -16.64 -2.91
N GLY A 188 -3.94 -17.14 -3.98
CA GLY A 188 -5.38 -17.22 -4.05
C GLY A 188 -5.90 -17.73 -5.38
N GLN A 189 -7.19 -17.56 -5.56
CA GLN A 189 -7.90 -17.86 -6.80
C GLN A 189 -8.91 -16.77 -7.10
N PHE A 190 -9.13 -16.53 -8.36
CA PHE A 190 -10.20 -15.66 -8.86
C PHE A 190 -10.61 -16.13 -10.25
N ARG A 191 -11.81 -15.74 -10.68
CA ARG A 191 -12.22 -15.87 -12.06
C ARG A 191 -11.74 -14.65 -12.82
N GLY A 192 -10.97 -14.88 -13.89
CA GLY A 192 -10.62 -13.86 -14.86
C GLY A 192 -11.56 -13.96 -16.07
N SER A 193 -11.84 -12.84 -16.74
CA SER A 193 -12.47 -12.88 -18.06
C SER A 193 -11.49 -13.53 -19.05
N SER A 194 -11.97 -14.52 -19.76
CA SER A 194 -11.29 -15.11 -20.92
C SER A 194 -11.32 -14.15 -22.11
#